data_160b4885b29d830e1f997600aa5edc84
#
_entry.id   160b4885b29d830e1f997600aa5edc84
#
_cell.length_a   1.000
_cell.length_b   1.000
_cell.length_c   1.000
_cell.angle_alpha   90.00
_cell.angle_beta   90.00
_cell.angle_gamma   90.00
#
_symmetry.space_group_name_H-M   'P 1'
#
loop_
_entity.id
_entity.type
_entity.pdbx_description
1 polymer ?
#
loop_
_entity_poly.entity_id
_entity_poly.type
_entity_poly.pdbx_seq_one_letter_code
_entity_poly.pdbx_strand_id
1 'polypeptide(L)'
;MFRYCVPIVVLLSLAYGCSPLDTQQETVQQSRGTREGKESEAVVRRPNVRSNNARFYHENEASRVSIRYKNSGLSQAYRVETDLAIFLDRVSVPIEIDNSIVSTLAPNEALVLRGTLPDTFFSGVMNGKAKFRIEFTVQYQNEQGEEFEAFSVWQFSRSTMELFLSEDRANSR
;
A
#
# COMPACT_ATOMS: atom_id res chain seq x y z
N MET A 1 -18.62 -17.47 -41.14
CA MET A 1 -18.79 -18.90 -40.83
C MET A 1 -17.43 -19.57 -40.86
N PHE A 2 -16.79 -19.72 -39.70
CA PHE A 2 -15.70 -20.70 -39.53
C PHE A 2 -15.70 -21.11 -38.05
N ARG A 3 -16.09 -22.34 -37.81
CA ARG A 3 -16.06 -23.02 -36.52
C ARG A 3 -14.70 -23.72 -36.40
N TYR A 4 -13.96 -23.48 -35.34
CA TYR A 4 -12.85 -24.36 -34.95
C TYR A 4 -13.17 -25.06 -33.63
N CYS A 5 -13.38 -26.37 -33.73
CA CYS A 5 -13.37 -27.29 -32.61
C CYS A 5 -11.92 -27.59 -32.23
N VAL A 6 -11.60 -27.56 -30.95
CA VAL A 6 -10.34 -28.08 -30.40
C VAL A 6 -10.67 -29.18 -29.40
N PRO A 7 -10.06 -30.37 -29.52
CA PRO A 7 -10.38 -31.52 -28.68
C PRO A 7 -9.66 -31.48 -27.33
N ILE A 8 -10.41 -31.93 -26.34
CA ILE A 8 -9.95 -32.19 -24.98
C ILE A 8 -9.17 -33.50 -24.98
N VAL A 9 -7.91 -33.48 -24.51
CA VAL A 9 -7.15 -34.70 -24.18
C VAL A 9 -7.10 -34.83 -22.67
N VAL A 10 -7.78 -35.86 -22.17
CA VAL A 10 -7.74 -36.33 -20.79
C VAL A 10 -6.65 -37.39 -20.69
N LEU A 11 -5.64 -37.17 -19.87
CA LEU A 11 -4.66 -38.19 -19.52
C LEU A 11 -4.83 -38.56 -18.03
N LEU A 12 -5.43 -39.73 -17.83
CA LEU A 12 -5.41 -40.43 -16.55
C LEU A 12 -4.08 -41.19 -16.42
N SER A 13 -3.38 -40.96 -15.31
CA SER A 13 -2.26 -41.80 -14.87
C SER A 13 -2.54 -42.31 -13.46
N LEU A 14 -2.97 -43.52 -13.36
CA LEU A 14 -3.01 -44.34 -12.13
C LEU A 14 -1.62 -44.95 -11.93
N ALA A 15 -1.02 -44.75 -10.76
CA ALA A 15 0.10 -45.56 -10.31
C ALA A 15 -0.09 -45.95 -8.84
N TYR A 16 -0.41 -47.22 -8.65
CA TYR A 16 -0.38 -47.96 -7.39
C TYR A 16 1.07 -48.19 -6.97
N GLY A 17 1.34 -47.99 -5.70
CA GLY A 17 2.62 -48.33 -5.04
C GLY A 17 2.40 -48.67 -3.59
N CYS A 18 2.06 -49.92 -3.30
CA CYS A 18 2.18 -50.51 -1.96
C CYS A 18 3.63 -50.93 -1.70
N SER A 19 4.19 -50.68 -0.53
CA SER A 19 5.31 -51.42 0.05
C SER A 19 5.41 -51.24 1.56
N PRO A 20 6.04 -52.18 2.28
CA PRO A 20 5.49 -52.70 3.51
C PRO A 20 6.15 -52.15 4.80
N LEU A 21 5.52 -52.49 5.92
CA LEU A 21 5.98 -52.34 7.30
C LEU A 21 7.42 -52.83 7.49
N ASP A 22 8.25 -51.97 8.10
CA ASP A 22 9.41 -52.45 8.83
C ASP A 22 9.36 -51.93 10.29
N THR A 23 9.19 -52.89 11.20
CA THR A 23 9.16 -52.72 12.62
C THR A 23 10.60 -52.71 13.10
N GLN A 24 11.13 -51.58 13.56
CA GLN A 24 12.29 -51.58 14.43
C GLN A 24 12.02 -50.77 15.68
N GLN A 25 11.94 -51.52 16.78
CA GLN A 25 12.08 -51.03 18.15
C GLN A 25 13.52 -50.62 18.37
N GLU A 26 13.78 -49.36 18.69
CA GLU A 26 15.03 -48.98 19.37
C GLU A 26 14.77 -47.91 20.44
N THR A 27 14.96 -48.35 21.62
CA THR A 27 15.60 -47.79 22.82
C THR A 27 15.34 -46.32 23.16
N VAL A 28 14.54 -46.16 24.19
CA VAL A 28 14.39 -44.97 25.03
C VAL A 28 15.74 -44.52 25.58
N GLN A 29 16.25 -43.39 25.07
CA GLN A 29 17.17 -42.55 25.82
C GLN A 29 16.48 -41.23 26.17
N GLN A 30 16.10 -41.14 27.45
CA GLN A 30 15.71 -39.91 28.13
C GLN A 30 16.88 -38.94 28.15
N SER A 31 17.00 -38.05 27.18
CA SER A 31 17.75 -36.82 27.33
C SER A 31 16.80 -35.74 27.85
N ARG A 32 16.89 -35.44 29.13
CA ARG A 32 16.38 -34.23 29.76
C ARG A 32 17.10 -33.04 29.12
N GLY A 33 16.66 -32.62 27.95
CA GLY A 33 17.01 -31.34 27.37
C GLY A 33 16.07 -30.30 27.94
N THR A 34 16.61 -29.42 28.75
CA THR A 34 16.03 -28.15 29.18
C THR A 34 15.47 -27.44 27.96
N ARG A 35 14.15 -27.47 27.78
CA ARG A 35 13.47 -26.58 26.85
C ARG A 35 13.55 -25.18 27.44
N GLU A 36 14.62 -24.45 27.12
CA GLU A 36 14.59 -23.02 27.16
C GLU A 36 13.41 -22.58 26.27
N GLY A 37 12.39 -22.04 26.94
CA GLY A 37 11.25 -21.45 26.26
C GLY A 37 11.76 -20.35 25.35
N LYS A 38 11.81 -20.60 24.04
CA LYS A 38 11.73 -19.54 23.08
C LYS A 38 10.39 -18.86 23.36
N GLU A 39 10.41 -17.78 24.11
CA GLU A 39 9.35 -16.80 24.08
C GLU A 39 9.09 -16.50 22.60
N SER A 40 7.99 -17.00 22.09
CA SER A 40 7.47 -16.63 20.79
C SER A 40 7.27 -15.11 20.88
N GLU A 41 8.20 -14.33 20.33
CA GLU A 41 7.98 -12.90 20.14
C GLU A 41 6.64 -12.78 19.43
N ALA A 42 5.64 -12.33 20.16
CA ALA A 42 4.31 -12.10 19.61
C ALA A 42 4.51 -11.08 18.49
N VAL A 43 4.35 -11.51 17.25
CA VAL A 43 4.40 -10.64 16.08
C VAL A 43 3.35 -9.56 16.31
N VAL A 44 3.80 -8.38 16.69
CA VAL A 44 2.92 -7.25 16.94
C VAL A 44 2.25 -6.89 15.61
N ARG A 45 0.99 -7.29 15.51
CA ARG A 45 0.18 -6.99 14.31
C ARG A 45 -0.17 -5.50 14.35
N ARG A 46 0.53 -4.70 13.55
CA ARG A 46 0.28 -3.27 13.45
C ARG A 46 -0.29 -2.91 12.08
N PRO A 47 -1.17 -1.91 12.00
CA PRO A 47 -1.51 -1.29 10.73
C PRO A 47 -0.29 -0.57 10.17
N ASN A 48 -0.20 -0.46 8.85
CA ASN A 48 0.85 0.27 8.16
C ASN A 48 0.25 0.95 6.93
N VAL A 49 -0.23 2.17 7.12
CA VAL A 49 -0.89 2.94 6.06
C VAL A 49 0.12 3.86 5.41
N ARG A 50 0.30 3.75 4.10
CA ARG A 50 1.22 4.58 3.32
C ARG A 50 0.68 4.89 1.94
N SER A 51 1.13 6.01 1.38
CA SER A 51 0.91 6.28 -0.04
C SER A 51 1.79 5.36 -0.89
N ASN A 52 1.23 4.86 -1.99
CA ASN A 52 1.94 3.96 -2.90
C ASN A 52 1.85 4.38 -4.37
N ASN A 53 1.07 5.39 -4.68
CA ASN A 53 0.99 5.97 -6.02
C ASN A 53 0.45 7.39 -5.94
N ALA A 54 0.96 8.27 -6.81
CA ALA A 54 0.46 9.63 -6.99
C ALA A 54 0.33 9.92 -8.48
N ARG A 55 -0.68 10.68 -8.86
CA ARG A 55 -0.91 11.11 -10.24
C ARG A 55 -1.28 12.58 -10.27
N PHE A 56 -0.79 13.28 -11.30
CA PHE A 56 -1.18 14.61 -11.67
C PHE A 56 -1.67 14.57 -13.12
N TYR A 57 -2.89 15.00 -13.37
CA TYR A 57 -3.53 14.88 -14.67
C TYR A 57 -4.55 15.99 -14.89
N HIS A 58 -4.98 16.14 -16.13
CA HIS A 58 -6.02 17.08 -16.53
C HIS A 58 -7.27 16.32 -16.94
N GLU A 59 -8.40 16.70 -16.38
CA GLU A 59 -9.69 16.06 -16.66
C GLU A 59 -10.83 17.08 -16.51
N ASN A 60 -11.72 17.14 -17.49
CA ASN A 60 -12.90 18.01 -17.48
C ASN A 60 -12.53 19.48 -17.18
N GLU A 61 -11.54 20.00 -17.87
CA GLU A 61 -11.05 21.39 -17.76
C GLU A 61 -10.52 21.74 -16.35
N ALA A 62 -10.17 20.76 -15.55
CA ALA A 62 -9.57 20.94 -14.23
C ALA A 62 -8.26 20.19 -14.07
N SER A 63 -7.31 20.79 -13.38
CA SER A 63 -6.10 20.12 -12.92
C SER A 63 -6.43 19.24 -11.73
N ARG A 64 -6.05 17.97 -11.77
CA ARG A 64 -6.36 17.00 -10.72
C ARG A 64 -5.14 16.30 -10.18
N VAL A 65 -5.19 16.01 -8.90
CA VAL A 65 -4.23 15.18 -8.20
C VAL A 65 -4.96 13.98 -7.60
N SER A 66 -4.35 12.82 -7.66
CA SER A 66 -4.82 11.67 -6.90
C SER A 66 -3.67 10.99 -6.17
N ILE A 67 -3.87 10.68 -4.90
CA ILE A 67 -2.96 9.88 -4.08
C ILE A 67 -3.66 8.58 -3.71
N ARG A 68 -3.07 7.47 -4.12
CA ARG A 68 -3.50 6.16 -3.65
C ARG A 68 -2.70 5.80 -2.39
N TYR A 69 -3.40 5.45 -1.32
CA TYR A 69 -2.80 4.97 -0.09
C TYR A 69 -3.39 3.61 0.30
N LYS A 70 -2.60 2.81 1.00
CA LYS A 70 -2.93 1.42 1.32
C LYS A 70 -2.48 1.06 2.73
N ASN A 71 -3.29 0.27 3.43
CA ASN A 71 -2.85 -0.42 4.63
C ASN A 71 -2.14 -1.72 4.25
N SER A 72 -0.82 -1.72 4.29
CA SER A 72 0.03 -2.89 4.04
C SER A 72 0.32 -3.68 5.33
N GLY A 73 -0.22 -3.25 6.47
CA GLY A 73 -0.09 -3.91 7.77
C GLY A 73 -0.98 -5.13 7.90
N LEU A 74 -0.85 -5.79 9.04
CA LEU A 74 -1.55 -7.05 9.35
C LEU A 74 -2.83 -6.83 10.17
N SER A 75 -3.08 -5.62 10.65
CA SER A 75 -4.29 -5.24 11.39
C SER A 75 -4.99 -4.05 10.75
N GLN A 76 -6.24 -3.84 11.15
CA GLN A 76 -7.06 -2.73 10.71
C GLN A 76 -6.52 -1.41 11.26
N ALA A 77 -6.54 -0.36 10.42
CA ALA A 77 -6.34 1.01 10.84
C ALA A 77 -7.70 1.66 11.12
N TYR A 78 -7.77 2.46 12.17
CA TYR A 78 -8.95 3.18 12.62
C TYR A 78 -8.71 4.68 12.56
N ARG A 79 -9.77 5.47 12.41
CA ARG A 79 -9.71 6.93 12.37
C ARG A 79 -8.64 7.44 11.42
N VAL A 80 -8.72 6.96 10.18
CA VAL A 80 -7.74 7.32 9.14
C VAL A 80 -8.06 8.72 8.64
N GLU A 81 -7.20 9.67 8.97
CA GLU A 81 -7.28 11.07 8.56
C GLU A 81 -6.14 11.37 7.58
N THR A 82 -6.46 12.00 6.48
CA THR A 82 -5.48 12.35 5.45
C THR A 82 -5.44 13.85 5.22
N ASP A 83 -4.24 14.37 5.06
CA ASP A 83 -3.97 15.75 4.66
C ASP A 83 -3.11 15.78 3.40
N LEU A 84 -3.37 16.76 2.54
CA LEU A 84 -2.72 16.93 1.26
C LEU A 84 -2.35 18.40 1.05
N ALA A 85 -1.06 18.65 1.01
CA ALA A 85 -0.52 19.98 0.69
C ALA A 85 0.19 19.94 -0.67
N ILE A 86 -0.09 20.94 -1.50
CA ILE A 86 0.52 21.07 -2.83
C ILE A 86 1.36 22.34 -2.88
N PHE A 87 2.52 22.22 -3.50
CA PHE A 87 3.46 23.30 -3.65
C PHE A 87 3.87 23.46 -5.13
N LEU A 88 3.85 24.72 -5.58
CA LEU A 88 4.52 25.15 -6.81
C LEU A 88 5.75 25.98 -6.40
N ASP A 89 6.93 25.48 -6.78
CA ASP A 89 8.21 25.96 -6.26
C ASP A 89 8.27 25.84 -4.73
N ARG A 90 7.94 26.92 -4.01
CA ARG A 90 7.88 26.93 -2.53
C ARG A 90 6.57 27.51 -2.00
N VAL A 91 5.64 27.80 -2.89
CA VAL A 91 4.36 28.42 -2.56
C VAL A 91 3.30 27.35 -2.44
N SER A 92 2.61 27.31 -1.30
CA SER A 92 1.46 26.43 -1.10
C SER A 92 0.30 26.88 -1.99
N VAL A 93 -0.35 25.92 -2.62
CA VAL A 93 -1.47 26.10 -3.51
C VAL A 93 -2.74 25.58 -2.85
N PRO A 94 -3.83 26.37 -2.84
CA PRO A 94 -5.10 25.87 -2.32
C PRO A 94 -5.60 24.70 -3.16
N ILE A 95 -6.11 23.69 -2.50
CA ILE A 95 -6.66 22.48 -3.09
C ILE A 95 -8.00 22.14 -2.43
N GLU A 96 -8.98 21.75 -3.22
CA GLU A 96 -10.21 21.15 -2.73
C GLU A 96 -10.02 19.63 -2.67
N ILE A 97 -10.24 19.03 -1.51
CA ILE A 97 -9.98 17.61 -1.26
C ILE A 97 -11.31 16.88 -1.06
N ASP A 98 -11.49 15.77 -1.75
CA ASP A 98 -12.61 14.87 -1.58
C ASP A 98 -12.28 13.82 -0.49
N ASN A 99 -13.14 13.69 0.54
CA ASN A 99 -13.09 12.61 1.53
C ASN A 99 -11.73 12.41 2.24
N SER A 100 -11.34 13.38 3.06
CA SER A 100 -10.09 13.32 3.84
C SER A 100 -10.16 12.40 5.09
N ILE A 101 -11.34 11.93 5.47
CA ILE A 101 -11.55 11.14 6.70
C ILE A 101 -12.26 9.83 6.37
N VAL A 102 -11.69 8.73 6.84
CA VAL A 102 -12.27 7.37 6.72
C VAL A 102 -12.24 6.70 8.08
N SER A 103 -13.36 6.10 8.49
CA SER A 103 -13.48 5.48 9.81
C SER A 103 -12.51 4.31 10.02
N THR A 104 -12.30 3.51 8.98
CA THR A 104 -11.46 2.31 9.04
C THR A 104 -10.85 1.99 7.69
N LEU A 105 -9.68 1.32 7.70
CA LEU A 105 -9.01 0.79 6.53
C LEU A 105 -8.48 -0.62 6.84
N ALA A 106 -9.07 -1.63 6.22
CA ALA A 106 -8.73 -3.02 6.46
C ALA A 106 -7.32 -3.38 5.94
N PRO A 107 -6.70 -4.48 6.41
CA PRO A 107 -5.46 -4.99 5.84
C PRO A 107 -5.59 -5.20 4.33
N ASN A 108 -4.60 -4.75 3.58
CA ASN A 108 -4.54 -4.76 2.12
C ASN A 108 -5.57 -3.87 1.39
N GLU A 109 -6.47 -3.21 2.09
CA GLU A 109 -7.38 -2.23 1.50
C GLU A 109 -6.61 -0.99 1.05
N ALA A 110 -7.05 -0.40 -0.06
CA ALA A 110 -6.48 0.84 -0.60
C ALA A 110 -7.59 1.81 -0.99
N LEU A 111 -7.34 3.08 -0.72
CA LEU A 111 -8.22 4.18 -1.08
C LEU A 111 -7.50 5.21 -1.96
N VAL A 112 -8.25 6.08 -2.58
CA VAL A 112 -7.74 7.16 -3.41
C VAL A 112 -8.29 8.47 -2.91
N LEU A 113 -7.41 9.33 -2.40
CA LEU A 113 -7.70 10.73 -2.14
C LEU A 113 -7.60 11.50 -3.45
N ARG A 114 -8.56 12.34 -3.74
CA ARG A 114 -8.56 13.21 -4.91
C ARG A 114 -8.57 14.67 -4.49
N GLY A 115 -7.89 15.47 -5.28
CA GLY A 115 -7.91 16.91 -5.10
C GLY A 115 -8.02 17.62 -6.45
N THR A 116 -8.73 18.75 -6.43
CA THR A 116 -8.92 19.61 -7.58
C THR A 116 -8.14 20.90 -7.41
N LEU A 117 -7.41 21.27 -8.43
CA LEU A 117 -6.59 22.48 -8.51
C LEU A 117 -7.15 23.41 -9.61
N PRO A 118 -6.91 24.72 -9.52
CA PRO A 118 -7.19 25.63 -10.60
C PRO A 118 -6.54 25.18 -11.92
N ASP A 119 -7.26 25.31 -13.02
CA ASP A 119 -6.84 24.81 -14.34
C ASP A 119 -5.49 25.36 -14.84
N THR A 120 -5.19 26.62 -14.47
CA THR A 120 -3.95 27.30 -14.86
C THR A 120 -2.67 26.59 -14.41
N PHE A 121 -2.74 25.71 -13.42
CA PHE A 121 -1.56 25.02 -12.87
C PHE A 121 -1.01 23.93 -13.78
N PHE A 122 -1.89 23.20 -14.49
CA PHE A 122 -1.46 22.08 -15.32
C PHE A 122 -0.42 22.50 -16.36
N SER A 123 -0.74 23.53 -17.13
CA SER A 123 0.14 24.02 -18.19
C SER A 123 1.48 24.54 -17.64
N GLY A 124 1.48 25.20 -16.48
CA GLY A 124 2.68 25.70 -15.81
C GLY A 124 3.65 24.58 -15.40
N VAL A 125 3.11 23.51 -14.83
CA VAL A 125 3.88 22.33 -14.42
C VAL A 125 4.40 21.57 -15.62
N MET A 126 3.54 21.26 -16.60
CA MET A 126 3.90 20.49 -17.78
C MET A 126 4.95 21.19 -18.66
N ASN A 127 4.89 22.53 -18.75
CA ASN A 127 5.89 23.32 -19.46
C ASN A 127 7.19 23.54 -18.66
N GLY A 128 7.26 23.01 -17.42
CA GLY A 128 8.44 23.11 -16.56
C GLY A 128 8.74 24.53 -16.07
N LYS A 129 7.73 25.41 -16.04
CA LYS A 129 7.85 26.77 -15.49
C LYS A 129 7.85 26.79 -13.97
N ALA A 130 7.35 25.72 -13.34
CA ALA A 130 7.30 25.56 -11.89
C ALA A 130 7.66 24.13 -11.48
N LYS A 131 8.32 23.97 -10.32
CA LYS A 131 8.54 22.69 -9.66
C LYS A 131 7.27 22.32 -8.90
N PHE A 132 6.74 21.14 -9.17
CA PHE A 132 5.53 20.65 -8.53
C PHE A 132 5.85 19.57 -7.50
N ARG A 133 5.36 19.77 -6.28
CA ARG A 133 5.53 18.86 -5.14
C ARG A 133 4.23 18.68 -4.40
N ILE A 134 3.98 17.45 -3.98
CA ILE A 134 2.86 17.05 -3.14
C ILE A 134 3.40 16.52 -1.83
N GLU A 135 2.89 16.99 -0.72
CA GLU A 135 3.09 16.44 0.60
C GLU A 135 1.79 15.76 1.04
N PHE A 136 1.87 14.51 1.43
CA PHE A 136 0.74 13.71 1.88
C PHE A 136 1.04 13.19 3.28
N THR A 137 0.13 13.46 4.21
CA THR A 137 0.17 12.95 5.57
C THR A 137 -1.04 12.07 5.81
N VAL A 138 -0.84 10.94 6.47
CA VAL A 138 -1.91 10.10 6.96
C VAL A 138 -1.71 9.81 8.43
N GLN A 139 -2.74 10.06 9.25
CA GLN A 139 -2.79 9.75 10.67
C GLN A 139 -3.82 8.66 10.89
N TYR A 140 -3.53 7.70 11.76
CA TYR A 140 -4.44 6.59 12.04
C TYR A 140 -4.13 5.97 13.41
N GLN A 141 -5.05 5.16 13.91
CA GLN A 141 -4.91 4.44 15.17
C GLN A 141 -4.97 2.93 14.92
N ASN A 142 -4.37 2.16 15.83
CA ASN A 142 -4.63 0.71 15.92
C ASN A 142 -5.87 0.46 16.82
N GLU A 143 -6.20 -0.81 17.05
CA GLU A 143 -7.31 -1.23 17.90
C GLU A 143 -7.14 -0.80 19.37
N GLN A 144 -5.91 -0.65 19.82
CA GLN A 144 -5.57 -0.20 21.18
C GLN A 144 -5.60 1.32 21.34
N GLY A 145 -5.82 2.07 20.25
CA GLY A 145 -5.85 3.53 20.25
C GLY A 145 -4.45 4.17 20.17
N GLU A 146 -3.39 3.39 19.90
CA GLU A 146 -2.08 3.96 19.61
C GLU A 146 -2.10 4.72 18.28
N GLU A 147 -1.51 5.90 18.27
CA GLU A 147 -1.49 6.79 17.12
C GLU A 147 -0.25 6.57 16.26
N PHE A 148 -0.46 6.59 14.97
CA PHE A 148 0.56 6.48 13.95
C PHE A 148 0.43 7.61 12.94
N GLU A 149 1.55 8.00 12.36
CA GLU A 149 1.61 8.96 11.28
C GLU A 149 2.54 8.46 10.19
N ALA A 150 2.14 8.59 8.95
CA ALA A 150 3.03 8.44 7.81
C ALA A 150 2.97 9.70 6.94
N PHE A 151 4.14 10.10 6.47
CA PHE A 151 4.35 11.28 5.64
C PHE A 151 5.08 10.87 4.38
N SER A 152 4.65 11.38 3.24
CA SER A 152 5.32 11.14 1.96
C SER A 152 5.36 12.41 1.11
N VAL A 153 6.45 12.56 0.36
CA VAL A 153 6.66 13.65 -0.59
C VAL A 153 6.77 13.09 -2.00
N TRP A 154 5.91 13.57 -2.88
CA TRP A 154 5.90 13.25 -4.29
C TRP A 154 6.34 14.46 -5.10
N GLN A 155 7.28 14.27 -6.02
CA GLN A 155 7.79 15.31 -6.90
C GLN A 155 7.51 14.97 -8.35
N PHE A 156 7.17 15.98 -9.15
CA PHE A 156 6.93 15.82 -10.57
C PHE A 156 8.24 15.82 -11.34
N SER A 157 8.43 14.76 -12.13
CA SER A 157 9.55 14.65 -13.06
C SER A 157 9.10 15.03 -14.47
N ARG A 158 9.70 16.07 -15.01
CA ARG A 158 9.43 16.49 -16.39
C ARG A 158 9.93 15.48 -17.41
N SER A 159 11.00 14.76 -17.13
CA SER A 159 11.58 13.80 -18.06
C SER A 159 10.70 12.56 -18.27
N THR A 160 10.00 12.14 -17.23
CA THR A 160 9.07 11.00 -17.27
C THR A 160 7.60 11.41 -17.37
N MET A 161 7.30 12.70 -17.14
CA MET A 161 5.94 13.25 -17.04
C MET A 161 5.11 12.60 -15.92
N GLU A 162 5.78 12.16 -14.84
CA GLU A 162 5.18 11.41 -13.73
C GLU A 162 5.59 11.99 -12.38
N LEU A 163 4.81 11.66 -11.35
CA LEU A 163 5.15 11.87 -9.96
C LEU A 163 5.98 10.69 -9.44
N PHE A 164 7.10 10.97 -8.80
CA PHE A 164 7.92 9.98 -8.11
C PHE A 164 7.99 10.27 -6.62
N LEU A 165 8.05 9.23 -5.82
CA LEU A 165 8.20 9.33 -4.37
C LEU A 165 9.63 9.76 -4.04
N SER A 166 9.79 10.93 -3.44
CA SER A 166 11.10 11.48 -3.05
C SER A 166 11.41 11.28 -1.57
N GLU A 167 10.38 11.12 -0.75
CA GLU A 167 10.51 10.92 0.69
C GLU A 167 9.33 10.10 1.22
N ASP A 168 9.61 9.15 2.15
CA ASP A 168 8.60 8.35 2.85
C ASP A 168 9.08 8.12 4.29
N ARG A 169 8.27 8.53 5.26
CA ARG A 169 8.53 8.35 6.70
C ARG A 169 7.30 7.80 7.38
N ALA A 170 7.49 6.95 8.39
CA ALA A 170 6.42 6.53 9.29
C ALA A 170 6.93 6.53 10.72
N ASN A 171 6.16 7.11 11.62
CA ASN A 171 6.45 7.21 13.04
C ASN A 171 5.24 6.69 13.84
N SER A 172 5.50 6.05 15.00
CA SER A 172 4.53 5.94 16.09
C SER A 172 4.63 7.20 16.93
N ARG A 173 3.53 7.81 17.27
CA ARG A 173 3.46 8.94 18.21
C ARG A 173 3.33 8.46 19.65
#